data_5ad74d5bb88018242d5f52f81dc7e403
#
_entry.id   5ad74d5bb88018242d5f52f81dc7e403
#
_cell.length_a   1.000
_cell.length_b   1.000
_cell.length_c   1.000
_cell.angle_alpha   90.00
_cell.angle_beta   90.00
_cell.angle_gamma   90.00
#
_symmetry.space_group_name_H-M   'P 1'
#
loop_
_entity.id
_entity.type
_entity.pdbx_description
1 polymer ?
#
loop_
_entity_poly.entity_id
_entity_poly.type
_entity_poly.pdbx_seq_one_letter_code
_entity_poly.pdbx_strand_id
1 'polypeptide(L)'
;MSHKMNWNLITKRIATSSYLLRIKNVWIFTFFLCSIIANAQQKTYCNPVNIDYAYTPFPANTEGGKHRATADPVIVNFKSKYFLFSTNQEGYWWSDNMLKWNFVYRRFLLPKSAYKLHDINAPGVFVMKDTLYVYASSHEKDFPIWKSGNPTVDDWHIATDTLKVGAWDPAFFYDKDIDKLYLYWGSSNEFPLMGTELDTKTLQSDGFVKPLIHLEETIHGWERFGEYNDNVFLMPFIEGAEMIKHNGKYYLQYGAPGTEFSGYADGVYVSEKPMDLFKYQNHNPFSYKPGGFARGAGHGSTFQDNKGQWWHVSTLAISVKNNFERRIGIWPAGFDEDDVLYCNTAYGDYPAFIPQFNTGEKLNQMFSAFTGWMLLNYQKPVQVSSTLGGYKPNFAVDEDIKTYWSAQTGGAGEWIQTDLGEVSTVHAIQINYADQDAEFIGKSLNVYHQYKIWKSDDGKKWTLLIDRSQNQTDVPHEYIELEKPVETRYIKIENVKMPTGKFAICGLRVFGKAHGTVPNEVQNFVAFRSDPNKPGERRSAWLKWQQNSEADGYVVYFGKSPEKLYGSIMVYGKNEYFNTGLDLNDTYYFQIEAFNANGISKRSEVVKCD
;
A
#
# COMPACT_ATOMS: atom_id res chain seq x y z
N MET A 1 -78.20 17.36 -50.12
CA MET A 1 -77.04 16.42 -50.20
C MET A 1 -75.83 17.26 -50.54
N SER A 2 -75.00 17.54 -49.59
CA SER A 2 -73.89 18.51 -49.61
C SER A 2 -72.55 17.85 -49.77
N HIS A 3 -71.79 18.32 -50.70
CA HIS A 3 -70.35 18.05 -50.74
C HIS A 3 -69.57 19.26 -50.16
N LYS A 4 -68.91 19.08 -49.02
CA LYS A 4 -67.91 20.00 -48.49
C LYS A 4 -66.58 19.46 -48.85
N MET A 5 -65.81 20.22 -49.65
CA MET A 5 -64.42 19.95 -50.01
C MET A 5 -63.45 20.52 -48.95
N ASN A 6 -62.53 19.73 -48.63
CA ASN A 6 -61.64 19.87 -47.48
C ASN A 6 -60.36 20.73 -47.83
N TRP A 7 -60.23 21.90 -47.23
CA TRP A 7 -59.11 22.84 -47.39
C TRP A 7 -58.12 22.77 -46.19
N ASN A 8 -57.50 21.61 -45.95
CA ASN A 8 -56.56 21.50 -44.81
C ASN A 8 -55.27 20.72 -45.12
N LEU A 9 -54.70 20.91 -46.31
CA LEU A 9 -53.47 20.14 -46.66
C LEU A 9 -52.27 20.96 -47.13
N ILE A 10 -52.30 22.30 -47.09
CA ILE A 10 -51.16 23.15 -47.60
C ILE A 10 -50.43 23.88 -46.49
N THR A 11 -50.92 24.02 -45.27
CA THR A 11 -50.27 24.76 -44.19
C THR A 11 -49.41 23.90 -43.23
N LYS A 12 -49.34 22.57 -43.43
CA LYS A 12 -48.54 21.67 -42.57
C LYS A 12 -47.11 21.36 -43.09
N ARG A 13 -46.70 21.83 -44.25
CA ARG A 13 -45.35 21.54 -44.81
C ARG A 13 -44.29 22.61 -44.58
N ILE A 14 -44.62 23.80 -44.07
CA ILE A 14 -43.67 24.90 -43.85
C ILE A 14 -43.25 24.99 -42.35
N ALA A 15 -44.02 24.43 -41.42
CA ALA A 15 -43.71 24.46 -39.98
C ALA A 15 -42.76 23.34 -39.51
N THR A 16 -42.58 22.28 -40.31
CA THR A 16 -41.68 21.17 -39.94
C THR A 16 -40.21 21.35 -40.32
N SER A 17 -39.90 22.24 -41.28
CA SER A 17 -38.54 22.49 -41.71
C SER A 17 -37.74 23.42 -40.77
N SER A 18 -38.40 24.36 -40.10
CA SER A 18 -37.77 25.28 -39.17
C SER A 18 -37.57 24.68 -37.77
N TYR A 19 -38.39 23.69 -37.38
CA TYR A 19 -38.25 23.00 -36.09
C TYR A 19 -37.10 21.97 -36.12
N LEU A 20 -36.90 21.29 -37.24
CA LEU A 20 -35.80 20.31 -37.38
C LEU A 20 -34.40 20.98 -37.45
N LEU A 21 -34.30 22.20 -37.96
CA LEU A 21 -33.03 22.95 -37.94
C LEU A 21 -32.70 23.50 -36.54
N ARG A 22 -33.68 23.83 -35.71
CA ARG A 22 -33.41 24.28 -34.34
C ARG A 22 -33.07 23.11 -33.41
N ILE A 23 -33.66 21.93 -33.61
CA ILE A 23 -33.34 20.74 -32.83
C ILE A 23 -31.93 20.21 -33.17
N LYS A 24 -31.50 20.24 -34.44
CA LYS A 24 -30.14 19.84 -34.82
C LYS A 24 -29.07 20.74 -34.20
N ASN A 25 -29.28 22.02 -34.12
CA ASN A 25 -28.33 22.96 -33.53
C ASN A 25 -28.27 22.87 -31.98
N VAL A 26 -29.40 22.56 -31.31
CA VAL A 26 -29.41 22.35 -29.85
C VAL A 26 -28.74 21.03 -29.46
N TRP A 27 -28.91 19.97 -30.26
CA TRP A 27 -28.21 18.68 -29.99
C TRP A 27 -26.71 18.75 -30.27
N ILE A 28 -26.25 19.51 -31.26
CA ILE A 28 -24.83 19.73 -31.54
C ILE A 28 -24.20 20.57 -30.42
N PHE A 29 -24.90 21.57 -29.86
CA PHE A 29 -24.39 22.36 -28.73
C PHE A 29 -24.39 21.56 -27.40
N THR A 30 -25.39 20.69 -27.18
CA THR A 30 -25.41 19.85 -25.97
C THR A 30 -24.39 18.71 -26.05
N PHE A 31 -24.10 18.19 -27.25
CA PHE A 31 -23.03 17.20 -27.43
C PHE A 31 -21.64 17.84 -27.32
N PHE A 32 -21.46 19.11 -27.68
CA PHE A 32 -20.20 19.83 -27.50
C PHE A 32 -19.97 20.31 -26.06
N LEU A 33 -21.04 20.54 -25.27
CA LEU A 33 -20.89 20.85 -23.83
C LEU A 33 -20.69 19.60 -22.96
N CYS A 34 -21.18 18.43 -23.38
CA CYS A 34 -20.91 17.16 -22.65
C CYS A 34 -19.53 16.56 -22.94
N SER A 35 -18.80 17.05 -23.96
CA SER A 35 -17.46 16.56 -24.29
C SER A 35 -16.32 17.37 -23.62
N ILE A 36 -16.61 18.34 -22.74
CA ILE A 36 -15.59 19.18 -22.08
C ILE A 36 -15.45 18.86 -20.58
N ILE A 37 -16.18 17.88 -20.04
CA ILE A 37 -15.93 17.38 -18.68
C ILE A 37 -15.46 15.92 -18.76
N ALA A 38 -14.41 15.66 -19.48
CA ALA A 38 -13.53 14.57 -19.17
C ALA A 38 -12.56 15.12 -18.12
N ASN A 39 -12.96 15.14 -16.85
CA ASN A 39 -12.00 15.24 -15.77
C ASN A 39 -10.98 14.14 -16.02
N ALA A 40 -9.71 14.50 -16.20
CA ALA A 40 -8.66 13.51 -16.29
C ALA A 40 -8.73 12.68 -15.01
N GLN A 41 -9.21 11.44 -15.14
CA GLN A 41 -9.31 10.54 -14.01
C GLN A 41 -7.88 10.24 -13.54
N GLN A 42 -7.61 10.38 -12.25
CA GLN A 42 -6.35 9.97 -11.65
C GLN A 42 -6.02 8.54 -12.09
N LYS A 43 -4.78 8.30 -12.51
CA LYS A 43 -4.31 7.03 -13.07
C LYS A 43 -3.24 6.37 -12.21
N THR A 44 -2.68 7.14 -11.28
CA THR A 44 -1.56 6.75 -10.45
C THR A 44 -1.91 6.80 -8.97
N TYR A 45 -1.16 6.04 -8.17
CA TYR A 45 -1.19 6.06 -6.71
C TYR A 45 0.24 6.14 -6.17
N CYS A 46 0.37 6.40 -4.86
CA CYS A 46 1.65 6.36 -4.17
C CYS A 46 1.45 5.79 -2.76
N ASN A 47 2.34 4.92 -2.32
CA ASN A 47 2.32 4.40 -0.96
C ASN A 47 2.97 5.37 0.04
N PRO A 48 2.51 5.42 1.30
CA PRO A 48 1.36 4.70 1.87
C PRO A 48 0.04 5.09 1.22
N VAL A 49 -0.92 4.14 1.16
CA VAL A 49 -2.25 4.39 0.58
C VAL A 49 -2.95 5.54 1.31
N ASN A 50 -3.48 6.51 0.58
CA ASN A 50 -4.19 7.65 1.14
C ASN A 50 -5.63 7.26 1.49
N ILE A 51 -5.84 6.79 2.72
CA ILE A 51 -7.15 6.55 3.33
C ILE A 51 -7.22 7.21 4.70
N ASP A 52 -8.41 7.44 5.18
CA ASP A 52 -8.68 8.08 6.46
C ASP A 52 -8.49 7.10 7.64
N TYR A 53 -7.26 6.72 7.93
CA TYR A 53 -6.90 5.84 9.05
C TYR A 53 -7.45 6.34 10.39
N ALA A 54 -7.97 5.44 11.23
CA ALA A 54 -8.43 5.81 12.58
C ALA A 54 -7.26 6.20 13.49
N TYR A 55 -7.51 7.16 14.37
CA TYR A 55 -6.61 7.45 15.48
C TYR A 55 -6.79 6.42 16.59
N THR A 56 -5.80 5.59 16.80
CA THR A 56 -5.85 4.52 17.80
C THR A 56 -4.88 4.80 18.94
N PRO A 57 -5.33 4.72 20.21
CA PRO A 57 -4.41 4.73 21.33
C PRO A 57 -3.84 3.32 21.50
N PHE A 58 -2.52 3.20 21.59
CA PHE A 58 -1.85 1.97 22.01
C PHE A 58 -1.47 2.13 23.49
N PRO A 59 -2.15 1.47 24.44
CA PRO A 59 -2.07 1.84 25.85
C PRO A 59 -0.76 1.46 26.54
N ALA A 60 -0.04 0.45 26.08
CA ALA A 60 1.08 -0.10 26.85
C ALA A 60 2.43 0.54 26.56
N ASN A 61 2.68 1.05 25.35
CA ASN A 61 4.00 1.46 24.89
C ASN A 61 4.01 2.84 24.22
N THR A 62 3.01 3.67 24.50
CA THR A 62 2.91 4.98 23.89
C THR A 62 3.70 6.02 24.66
N GLU A 63 4.50 6.78 23.97
CA GLU A 63 5.10 8.02 24.49
C GLU A 63 4.07 9.14 24.69
N GLY A 64 2.82 8.78 24.97
CA GLY A 64 1.78 9.73 25.35
C GLY A 64 1.13 10.48 24.19
N GLY A 65 0.84 9.88 23.09
CA GLY A 65 0.11 10.52 21.98
C GLY A 65 -0.91 9.58 21.34
N LYS A 66 -1.89 10.17 20.69
CA LYS A 66 -2.82 9.49 19.81
C LYS A 66 -2.30 9.67 18.39
N HIS A 67 -2.28 8.59 17.62
CA HIS A 67 -1.76 8.60 16.26
C HIS A 67 -2.53 7.62 15.39
N ARG A 68 -2.53 7.85 14.10
CA ARG A 68 -3.17 6.94 13.14
C ARG A 68 -2.41 5.64 13.07
N ALA A 69 -3.15 4.54 13.05
CA ALA A 69 -2.56 3.25 12.81
C ALA A 69 -3.58 2.29 12.19
N THR A 70 -3.07 1.39 11.39
CA THR A 70 -3.76 0.20 10.90
C THR A 70 -2.74 -0.84 10.48
N ALA A 71 -3.19 -2.09 10.29
CA ALA A 71 -2.33 -3.17 9.83
C ALA A 71 -3.18 -4.32 9.27
N ASP A 72 -2.50 -5.39 8.88
CA ASP A 72 -3.10 -6.69 8.58
C ASP A 72 -4.22 -6.52 7.53
N PRO A 73 -3.93 -5.85 6.39
CA PRO A 73 -4.95 -5.52 5.41
C PRO A 73 -5.34 -6.74 4.58
N VAL A 74 -6.63 -6.84 4.32
CA VAL A 74 -7.16 -7.77 3.33
C VAL A 74 -8.00 -7.02 2.31
N ILE A 75 -7.76 -7.26 1.03
CA ILE A 75 -8.60 -6.77 -0.07
C ILE A 75 -9.27 -7.94 -0.76
N VAL A 76 -10.57 -7.85 -0.91
CA VAL A 76 -11.35 -8.80 -1.71
C VAL A 76 -12.07 -8.08 -2.85
N ASN A 77 -12.12 -8.76 -4.00
CA ASN A 77 -12.92 -8.33 -5.14
C ASN A 77 -14.31 -9.00 -5.04
N PHE A 78 -15.35 -8.19 -4.86
CA PHE A 78 -16.73 -8.66 -4.77
C PHE A 78 -17.65 -7.79 -5.59
N LYS A 79 -18.42 -8.39 -6.52
CA LYS A 79 -19.33 -7.69 -7.44
C LYS A 79 -18.66 -6.51 -8.16
N SER A 80 -17.45 -6.77 -8.67
CA SER A 80 -16.63 -5.79 -9.40
C SER A 80 -16.20 -4.56 -8.59
N LYS A 81 -16.23 -4.63 -7.26
CA LYS A 81 -15.72 -3.63 -6.32
C LYS A 81 -14.67 -4.24 -5.40
N TYR A 82 -13.76 -3.40 -4.95
CA TYR A 82 -12.70 -3.77 -4.01
C TYR A 82 -13.13 -3.38 -2.61
N PHE A 83 -13.04 -4.30 -1.67
CA PHE A 83 -13.33 -4.05 -0.25
C PHE A 83 -12.06 -4.26 0.56
N LEU A 84 -11.65 -3.23 1.28
CA LEU A 84 -10.46 -3.21 2.12
C LEU A 84 -10.87 -3.22 3.59
N PHE A 85 -10.43 -4.25 4.30
CA PHE A 85 -10.56 -4.38 5.74
C PHE A 85 -9.17 -4.36 6.37
N SER A 86 -9.08 -3.85 7.59
CA SER A 86 -7.81 -3.84 8.33
C SER A 86 -8.06 -3.63 9.83
N THR A 87 -7.03 -3.88 10.62
CA THR A 87 -7.06 -3.81 12.08
C THR A 87 -7.54 -2.47 12.61
N ASN A 88 -8.52 -2.48 13.52
CA ASN A 88 -8.96 -1.37 14.39
C ASN A 88 -9.39 -0.08 13.67
N GLN A 89 -10.23 -0.18 12.62
CA GLN A 89 -10.62 0.96 11.80
C GLN A 89 -12.03 1.52 12.04
N GLU A 90 -12.83 0.94 12.90
CA GLU A 90 -14.26 1.27 13.09
C GLU A 90 -15.13 1.08 11.85
N GLY A 91 -14.64 0.29 10.91
CA GLY A 91 -15.28 -0.02 9.65
C GLY A 91 -14.31 -0.50 8.59
N TYR A 92 -14.64 -0.25 7.35
CA TYR A 92 -13.89 -0.70 6.18
C TYR A 92 -14.10 0.25 5.01
N TRP A 93 -13.34 0.05 3.94
CA TRP A 93 -13.46 0.87 2.73
C TRP A 93 -13.87 0.02 1.54
N TRP A 94 -14.52 0.65 0.57
CA TRP A 94 -14.72 0.09 -0.75
C TRP A 94 -14.29 1.06 -1.84
N SER A 95 -13.93 0.52 -3.02
CA SER A 95 -13.47 1.28 -4.18
C SER A 95 -13.90 0.61 -5.48
N ASP A 96 -14.16 1.42 -6.52
CA ASP A 96 -14.37 0.94 -7.88
C ASP A 96 -13.04 0.74 -8.64
N ASN A 97 -11.93 1.35 -8.16
CA ASN A 97 -10.70 1.50 -8.95
C ASN A 97 -9.40 1.46 -8.15
N MET A 98 -9.44 1.19 -6.83
CA MET A 98 -8.32 1.21 -5.89
C MET A 98 -7.61 2.58 -5.73
N LEU A 99 -8.11 3.65 -6.35
CA LEU A 99 -7.55 5.00 -6.24
C LEU A 99 -8.35 5.86 -5.27
N LYS A 100 -9.67 5.74 -5.30
CA LYS A 100 -10.57 6.45 -4.39
C LYS A 100 -11.31 5.44 -3.52
N TRP A 101 -11.17 5.59 -2.22
CA TRP A 101 -11.76 4.72 -1.23
C TRP A 101 -12.91 5.41 -0.51
N ASN A 102 -14.03 4.70 -0.33
CA ASN A 102 -15.22 5.18 0.35
C ASN A 102 -15.36 4.40 1.66
N PHE A 103 -15.36 5.11 2.78
CA PHE A 103 -15.47 4.49 4.10
C PHE A 103 -16.92 4.12 4.43
N VAL A 104 -17.11 2.92 4.98
CA VAL A 104 -18.36 2.46 5.60
C VAL A 104 -18.11 2.31 7.09
N TYR A 105 -18.82 3.12 7.88
CA TYR A 105 -18.73 3.02 9.34
C TYR A 105 -19.48 1.78 9.82
N ARG A 106 -18.75 0.81 10.35
CA ARG A 106 -19.29 -0.42 10.92
C ARG A 106 -18.34 -1.00 11.95
N ARG A 107 -18.68 -0.85 13.21
CA ARG A 107 -17.96 -1.53 14.29
C ARG A 107 -18.45 -2.97 14.39
N PHE A 108 -17.55 -3.92 14.14
CA PHE A 108 -17.82 -5.34 14.25
C PHE A 108 -17.70 -5.84 15.72
N LEU A 109 -18.25 -5.09 16.65
CA LEU A 109 -18.28 -5.45 18.06
C LEU A 109 -19.67 -5.91 18.45
N LEU A 110 -19.71 -6.85 19.41
CA LEU A 110 -20.98 -7.21 20.03
C LEU A 110 -21.54 -6.03 20.84
N PRO A 111 -22.87 -5.91 21.00
CA PRO A 111 -23.47 -4.75 21.70
C PRO A 111 -22.99 -4.57 23.15
N LYS A 112 -22.50 -5.63 23.79
CA LYS A 112 -21.98 -5.60 25.17
C LYS A 112 -20.48 -5.75 25.25
N SER A 113 -19.76 -5.54 24.13
CA SER A 113 -18.30 -5.66 24.11
C SER A 113 -17.63 -4.75 25.13
N ALA A 114 -16.65 -5.29 25.86
CA ALA A 114 -15.77 -4.53 26.73
C ALA A 114 -14.73 -3.71 25.95
N TYR A 115 -14.43 -4.09 24.71
CA TYR A 115 -13.37 -3.50 23.85
C TYR A 115 -13.92 -2.38 22.96
N LYS A 116 -14.32 -1.27 23.57
CA LYS A 116 -14.98 -0.16 22.88
C LYS A 116 -14.12 0.59 21.86
N LEU A 117 -12.80 0.52 21.99
CA LEU A 117 -11.84 1.24 21.13
C LEU A 117 -11.21 0.32 20.07
N HIS A 118 -11.33 -0.98 20.23
CA HIS A 118 -10.83 -1.98 19.30
C HIS A 118 -12.02 -2.63 18.61
N ASP A 119 -12.07 -2.48 17.30
CA ASP A 119 -13.13 -3.07 16.48
C ASP A 119 -12.75 -4.52 16.16
N ILE A 120 -11.96 -4.74 15.13
CA ILE A 120 -11.45 -6.05 14.71
C ILE A 120 -9.93 -6.00 14.58
N ASN A 121 -9.26 -7.13 14.86
CA ASN A 121 -7.83 -7.30 14.63
C ASN A 121 -7.62 -8.38 13.56
N ALA A 122 -6.69 -8.14 12.63
CA ALA A 122 -6.34 -9.06 11.57
C ALA A 122 -7.58 -9.73 10.93
N PRO A 123 -8.38 -8.97 10.16
CA PRO A 123 -9.64 -9.48 9.64
C PRO A 123 -9.41 -10.54 8.57
N GLY A 124 -10.03 -11.70 8.73
CA GLY A 124 -10.17 -12.71 7.68
C GLY A 124 -11.45 -12.45 6.88
N VAL A 125 -11.30 -12.18 5.59
CA VAL A 125 -12.43 -11.83 4.71
C VAL A 125 -12.46 -12.75 3.50
N PHE A 126 -13.62 -13.29 3.18
CA PHE A 126 -13.77 -14.17 2.04
C PHE A 126 -15.09 -14.00 1.32
N VAL A 127 -15.10 -14.38 0.07
CA VAL A 127 -16.31 -14.42 -0.76
C VAL A 127 -16.68 -15.88 -1.00
N MET A 128 -17.89 -16.25 -0.60
CA MET A 128 -18.44 -17.56 -0.91
C MET A 128 -19.80 -17.38 -1.60
N LYS A 129 -19.88 -17.87 -2.83
CA LYS A 129 -21.04 -17.68 -3.72
C LYS A 129 -21.31 -16.16 -3.92
N ASP A 130 -22.49 -15.68 -3.63
CA ASP A 130 -22.86 -14.26 -3.80
C ASP A 130 -22.89 -13.47 -2.48
N THR A 131 -22.01 -13.83 -1.55
CA THR A 131 -21.97 -13.28 -0.19
C THR A 131 -20.53 -13.06 0.27
N LEU A 132 -20.29 -11.91 0.87
CA LEU A 132 -19.02 -11.56 1.52
C LEU A 132 -19.14 -11.83 3.01
N TYR A 133 -18.10 -12.44 3.58
CA TYR A 133 -18.01 -12.82 4.99
C TYR A 133 -16.81 -12.18 5.65
N VAL A 134 -16.95 -11.84 6.94
CA VAL A 134 -15.87 -11.27 7.77
C VAL A 134 -15.84 -11.97 9.12
N TYR A 135 -14.65 -12.33 9.53
CA TYR A 135 -14.29 -12.75 10.90
C TYR A 135 -12.96 -12.08 11.27
N ALA A 136 -12.61 -12.03 12.54
CA ALA A 136 -11.35 -11.43 12.97
C ALA A 136 -10.86 -12.01 14.29
N SER A 137 -9.59 -11.76 14.59
CA SER A 137 -9.05 -11.96 15.93
C SER A 137 -9.79 -11.08 16.92
N SER A 138 -10.25 -11.64 18.02
CA SER A 138 -10.96 -10.92 19.05
C SER A 138 -10.71 -11.52 20.43
N HIS A 139 -10.65 -10.66 21.45
CA HIS A 139 -10.66 -11.09 22.85
C HIS A 139 -12.07 -11.43 23.37
N GLU A 140 -13.10 -11.17 22.56
CA GLU A 140 -14.48 -11.56 22.86
C GLU A 140 -14.64 -13.06 22.67
N LYS A 141 -15.13 -13.76 23.70
CA LYS A 141 -15.21 -15.22 23.72
C LYS A 141 -16.08 -15.81 22.61
N ASP A 142 -17.15 -15.11 22.23
CA ASP A 142 -18.15 -15.58 21.29
C ASP A 142 -18.25 -14.61 20.10
N PHE A 143 -17.12 -14.30 19.44
CA PHE A 143 -17.10 -13.41 18.31
C PHE A 143 -17.70 -14.10 17.07
N PRO A 144 -18.69 -13.49 16.38
CA PRO A 144 -19.41 -14.12 15.28
C PRO A 144 -18.70 -13.96 13.95
N ILE A 145 -19.11 -14.78 12.97
CA ILE A 145 -18.83 -14.50 11.55
C ILE A 145 -19.98 -13.63 11.02
N TRP A 146 -19.61 -12.49 10.43
CA TRP A 146 -20.52 -11.56 9.79
C TRP A 146 -20.65 -11.84 8.29
N LYS A 147 -21.80 -11.53 7.69
CA LYS A 147 -22.02 -11.65 6.23
C LYS A 147 -22.80 -10.49 5.67
N SER A 148 -22.56 -10.15 4.41
CA SER A 148 -23.28 -9.13 3.66
C SER A 148 -23.41 -9.50 2.18
N GLY A 149 -24.57 -9.22 1.60
CA GLY A 149 -24.81 -9.27 0.16
C GLY A 149 -24.56 -7.93 -0.54
N ASN A 150 -24.49 -6.84 0.22
CA ASN A 150 -24.23 -5.48 -0.27
C ASN A 150 -23.35 -4.67 0.69
N PRO A 151 -22.06 -4.95 0.77
CA PRO A 151 -21.14 -4.27 1.70
C PRO A 151 -20.75 -2.84 1.28
N THR A 152 -21.35 -2.25 0.25
CA THR A 152 -21.18 -0.82 -0.04
C THR A 152 -21.89 0.09 0.96
N VAL A 153 -22.75 -0.50 1.80
CA VAL A 153 -23.45 0.12 2.92
C VAL A 153 -23.36 -0.79 4.15
N ASP A 154 -23.77 -0.30 5.31
CA ASP A 154 -23.83 -1.10 6.55
C ASP A 154 -25.00 -2.11 6.53
N ASP A 155 -24.88 -3.14 5.69
CA ASP A 155 -25.86 -4.23 5.53
C ASP A 155 -25.23 -5.56 5.99
N TRP A 156 -25.02 -5.70 7.31
CA TRP A 156 -24.36 -6.85 7.89
C TRP A 156 -25.27 -7.65 8.81
N HIS A 157 -25.19 -8.97 8.67
CA HIS A 157 -25.93 -9.95 9.46
C HIS A 157 -24.99 -11.00 10.04
N ILE A 158 -25.31 -11.57 11.17
CA ILE A 158 -24.57 -12.70 11.75
C ILE A 158 -24.83 -13.95 10.88
N ALA A 159 -23.75 -14.56 10.41
CA ALA A 159 -23.80 -15.84 9.68
C ALA A 159 -23.77 -17.03 10.64
N THR A 160 -22.95 -16.94 11.68
CA THR A 160 -22.89 -17.88 12.80
C THR A 160 -22.44 -17.13 14.05
N ASP A 161 -22.99 -17.48 15.21
CA ASP A 161 -22.79 -16.73 16.45
C ASP A 161 -21.36 -16.85 16.99
N THR A 162 -20.67 -17.94 16.72
CA THR A 162 -19.30 -18.17 17.15
C THR A 162 -18.57 -19.11 16.21
N LEU A 163 -17.26 -18.95 16.08
CA LEU A 163 -16.36 -19.90 15.46
C LEU A 163 -15.70 -20.75 16.55
N LYS A 164 -16.06 -22.03 16.62
CA LYS A 164 -15.62 -22.93 17.70
C LYS A 164 -14.11 -23.12 17.77
N VAL A 165 -13.42 -22.98 16.66
CA VAL A 165 -11.96 -23.16 16.58
C VAL A 165 -11.20 -22.04 17.31
N GLY A 166 -11.74 -20.82 17.41
CA GLY A 166 -11.08 -19.69 18.06
C GLY A 166 -9.78 -19.31 17.35
N ALA A 167 -9.90 -18.86 16.09
CA ALA A 167 -8.74 -18.52 15.27
C ALA A 167 -8.19 -17.12 15.59
N TRP A 168 -6.85 -17.02 15.68
CA TRP A 168 -6.11 -15.76 15.77
C TRP A 168 -5.38 -15.51 14.45
N ASP A 169 -5.47 -14.33 13.89
CA ASP A 169 -5.05 -13.97 12.51
C ASP A 169 -5.63 -14.93 11.47
N PRO A 170 -6.96 -14.97 11.34
CA PRO A 170 -7.66 -15.93 10.50
C PRO A 170 -7.62 -15.55 9.02
N ALA A 171 -7.41 -16.54 8.15
CA ALA A 171 -7.62 -16.44 6.71
C ALA A 171 -8.57 -17.54 6.25
N PHE A 172 -9.57 -17.16 5.47
CA PHE A 172 -10.52 -18.11 4.90
C PHE A 172 -10.27 -18.27 3.41
N PHE A 173 -10.34 -19.49 2.94
CA PHE A 173 -10.25 -19.79 1.53
C PHE A 173 -11.40 -20.68 1.07
N TYR A 174 -12.26 -20.14 0.21
CA TYR A 174 -13.31 -20.90 -0.44
C TYR A 174 -12.82 -21.38 -1.82
N ASP A 175 -12.57 -22.69 -1.91
CA ASP A 175 -12.25 -23.34 -3.19
C ASP A 175 -13.55 -23.63 -3.94
N LYS A 176 -13.90 -22.73 -4.87
CA LYS A 176 -15.12 -22.83 -5.69
C LYS A 176 -15.15 -24.03 -6.62
N ASP A 177 -13.97 -24.57 -6.98
CA ASP A 177 -13.87 -25.68 -7.94
C ASP A 177 -14.34 -27.00 -7.32
N ILE A 178 -14.24 -27.13 -6.00
CA ILE A 178 -14.60 -28.32 -5.24
C ILE A 178 -15.66 -28.06 -4.16
N ASP A 179 -16.20 -26.84 -4.05
CA ASP A 179 -17.19 -26.37 -3.07
C ASP A 179 -16.76 -26.65 -1.61
N LYS A 180 -15.48 -26.31 -1.29
CA LYS A 180 -14.89 -26.51 0.03
C LYS A 180 -14.43 -25.18 0.63
N LEU A 181 -14.60 -25.04 1.95
CA LEU A 181 -14.14 -23.89 2.72
C LEU A 181 -13.05 -24.31 3.68
N TYR A 182 -11.96 -23.56 3.71
CA TYR A 182 -10.82 -23.78 4.61
C TYR A 182 -10.59 -22.56 5.48
N LEU A 183 -10.09 -22.78 6.68
CA LEU A 183 -9.63 -21.77 7.61
C LEU A 183 -8.17 -22.05 7.96
N TYR A 184 -7.33 -21.02 7.81
CA TYR A 184 -5.92 -21.00 8.22
C TYR A 184 -5.76 -19.91 9.26
N TRP A 185 -4.90 -20.12 10.26
CA TRP A 185 -4.69 -19.12 11.33
C TRP A 185 -3.40 -19.37 12.10
N GLY A 186 -2.98 -18.36 12.83
CA GLY A 186 -1.87 -18.37 13.77
C GLY A 186 -1.22 -17.01 13.88
N SER A 187 -0.87 -16.63 15.09
CA SER A 187 0.03 -15.51 15.40
C SER A 187 0.77 -15.88 16.67
N SER A 188 1.98 -16.38 16.51
CA SER A 188 2.73 -16.96 17.63
C SER A 188 4.22 -17.00 17.36
N ASN A 189 4.99 -16.95 18.44
CA ASN A 189 6.42 -17.26 18.44
C ASN A 189 6.73 -18.69 18.93
N GLU A 190 5.72 -19.51 19.17
CA GLU A 190 5.86 -20.89 19.65
C GLU A 190 5.12 -21.90 18.78
N PHE A 191 3.95 -21.50 18.25
CA PHE A 191 3.05 -22.40 17.53
C PHE A 191 3.06 -22.12 16.03
N PRO A 192 2.89 -23.16 15.19
CA PRO A 192 2.83 -23.01 13.74
C PRO A 192 1.53 -22.36 13.28
N LEU A 193 1.46 -22.02 12.00
CA LEU A 193 0.19 -21.81 11.32
C LEU A 193 -0.60 -23.11 11.27
N MET A 194 -1.87 -23.02 11.62
CA MET A 194 -2.81 -24.12 11.69
C MET A 194 -3.80 -24.05 10.54
N GLY A 195 -4.44 -25.17 10.23
CA GLY A 195 -5.50 -25.21 9.23
C GLY A 195 -6.58 -26.24 9.58
N THR A 196 -7.79 -25.98 9.07
CA THR A 196 -8.94 -26.91 9.18
C THR A 196 -9.88 -26.70 7.98
N GLU A 197 -10.65 -27.75 7.64
CA GLU A 197 -11.80 -27.62 6.74
C GLU A 197 -13.04 -27.16 7.53
N LEU A 198 -13.84 -26.31 6.94
CA LEU A 198 -15.12 -25.86 7.48
C LEU A 198 -16.28 -26.35 6.59
N ASP A 199 -17.38 -26.71 7.23
CA ASP A 199 -18.63 -26.97 6.52
C ASP A 199 -19.18 -25.67 5.93
N THR A 200 -19.47 -25.62 4.64
CA THR A 200 -19.91 -24.42 3.91
C THR A 200 -21.28 -23.88 4.31
N LYS A 201 -22.07 -24.65 5.06
CA LYS A 201 -23.42 -24.25 5.54
C LYS A 201 -23.38 -23.74 6.97
N THR A 202 -22.67 -24.44 7.85
CA THR A 202 -22.59 -24.10 9.27
C THR A 202 -21.42 -23.21 9.61
N LEU A 203 -20.41 -23.12 8.74
CA LEU A 203 -19.14 -22.41 8.93
C LEU A 203 -18.34 -22.93 10.14
N GLN A 204 -18.54 -24.20 10.49
CA GLN A 204 -17.87 -24.85 11.63
C GLN A 204 -16.93 -25.95 11.16
N SER A 205 -15.85 -26.15 11.91
CA SER A 205 -14.93 -27.28 11.74
C SER A 205 -15.54 -28.57 12.27
N ASP A 206 -15.19 -29.68 11.67
CA ASP A 206 -15.45 -31.03 12.22
C ASP A 206 -14.55 -31.39 13.43
N GLY A 207 -13.62 -30.49 13.75
CA GLY A 207 -12.67 -30.64 14.86
C GLY A 207 -11.28 -31.15 14.45
N PHE A 208 -11.08 -31.51 13.17
CA PHE A 208 -9.76 -31.89 12.69
C PHE A 208 -8.94 -30.63 12.38
N VAL A 209 -7.88 -30.41 13.17
CA VAL A 209 -6.96 -29.29 13.05
C VAL A 209 -5.56 -29.83 12.75
N LYS A 210 -4.87 -29.23 11.76
CA LYS A 210 -3.55 -29.66 11.32
C LYS A 210 -2.54 -28.52 11.42
N PRO A 211 -1.33 -28.75 12.00
CA PRO A 211 -0.21 -27.82 11.86
C PRO A 211 0.30 -27.85 10.40
N LEU A 212 0.57 -26.70 9.82
CA LEU A 212 0.91 -26.57 8.40
C LEU A 212 2.31 -26.01 8.17
N ILE A 213 2.63 -24.84 8.76
CA ILE A 213 3.88 -24.12 8.52
C ILE A 213 4.50 -23.74 9.87
N HIS A 214 5.80 -23.99 10.01
CA HIS A 214 6.68 -23.47 11.06
C HIS A 214 7.69 -22.51 10.44
N LEU A 215 8.22 -21.58 11.24
CA LEU A 215 9.41 -20.82 10.86
C LEU A 215 10.64 -21.73 10.89
N GLU A 216 11.60 -21.42 10.02
CA GLU A 216 12.91 -22.03 9.97
C GLU A 216 14.00 -20.92 9.97
N GLU A 217 13.97 -20.03 10.96
CA GLU A 217 14.83 -18.86 11.10
C GLU A 217 16.33 -19.22 11.20
N THR A 218 16.64 -20.48 11.51
CA THR A 218 18.02 -21.00 11.45
C THR A 218 18.52 -21.15 10.02
N ILE A 219 17.62 -21.28 9.05
CA ILE A 219 17.89 -21.41 7.61
C ILE A 219 17.56 -20.10 6.91
N HIS A 220 16.36 -19.56 7.14
CA HIS A 220 15.82 -18.38 6.47
C HIS A 220 16.14 -17.11 7.27
N GLY A 221 17.16 -16.37 6.85
CA GLY A 221 17.62 -15.20 7.59
C GLY A 221 16.60 -14.11 7.76
N TRP A 222 15.69 -13.93 6.80
CA TRP A 222 14.64 -12.91 6.85
C TRP A 222 13.55 -13.20 7.91
N GLU A 223 13.42 -14.46 8.34
CA GLU A 223 12.50 -14.86 9.42
C GLU A 223 13.04 -14.54 10.82
N ARG A 224 14.31 -14.19 10.97
CA ARG A 224 14.91 -13.89 12.28
C ARG A 224 14.40 -12.59 12.87
N PHE A 225 14.16 -12.59 14.18
CA PHE A 225 13.65 -11.43 14.92
C PHE A 225 14.65 -10.24 14.90
N GLY A 226 14.12 -9.02 15.05
CA GLY A 226 14.90 -7.77 15.15
C GLY A 226 14.95 -6.94 13.86
N GLU A 227 15.25 -5.65 14.01
CA GLU A 227 15.33 -4.68 12.90
C GLU A 227 16.34 -5.08 11.82
N TYR A 228 17.38 -5.81 12.22
CA TYR A 228 18.42 -6.30 11.33
C TYR A 228 18.46 -7.84 11.26
N ASN A 229 17.36 -8.52 11.60
CA ASN A 229 17.28 -9.97 11.66
C ASN A 229 18.43 -10.61 12.49
N ASP A 230 18.83 -10.00 13.56
CA ASP A 230 20.02 -10.35 14.35
C ASP A 230 19.75 -10.66 15.82
N ASN A 231 18.51 -10.54 16.28
CA ASN A 231 18.14 -10.87 17.64
C ASN A 231 18.00 -12.40 17.80
N VAL A 232 18.93 -13.00 18.51
CA VAL A 232 18.98 -14.45 18.77
C VAL A 232 18.34 -14.85 20.11
N PHE A 233 17.84 -13.89 20.88
CA PHE A 233 17.28 -14.12 22.21
C PHE A 233 15.73 -14.21 22.19
N LEU A 234 15.09 -13.60 21.22
CA LEU A 234 13.66 -13.61 21.06
C LEU A 234 13.29 -14.43 19.82
N MET A 235 12.30 -15.30 19.99
CA MET A 235 11.74 -16.07 18.88
C MET A 235 10.94 -15.14 17.97
N PRO A 236 11.09 -15.26 16.65
CA PRO A 236 10.28 -14.49 15.70
C PRO A 236 8.82 -14.97 15.71
N PHE A 237 7.92 -14.08 15.30
CA PHE A 237 6.52 -14.42 15.07
C PHE A 237 6.33 -15.00 13.68
N ILE A 238 5.49 -16.05 13.59
CA ILE A 238 4.80 -16.43 12.36
C ILE A 238 3.34 -16.04 12.52
N GLU A 239 2.81 -15.32 11.55
CA GLU A 239 1.45 -14.78 11.59
C GLU A 239 0.89 -14.53 10.18
N GLY A 240 -0.29 -13.92 10.07
CA GLY A 240 -0.78 -13.39 8.80
C GLY A 240 -1.01 -14.45 7.73
N ALA A 241 -1.63 -15.59 8.11
CA ALA A 241 -1.99 -16.60 7.14
C ALA A 241 -2.85 -16.02 6.02
N GLU A 242 -2.55 -16.37 4.75
CA GLU A 242 -3.38 -16.05 3.59
C GLU A 242 -3.26 -17.16 2.55
N MET A 243 -4.38 -17.54 1.92
CA MET A 243 -4.38 -18.62 0.93
C MET A 243 -4.92 -18.16 -0.40
N ILE A 244 -4.16 -18.42 -1.47
CA ILE A 244 -4.62 -18.27 -2.85
C ILE A 244 -4.39 -19.56 -3.66
N LYS A 245 -5.11 -19.70 -4.77
CA LYS A 245 -4.96 -20.82 -5.72
C LYS A 245 -4.56 -20.30 -7.09
N HIS A 246 -3.51 -20.86 -7.67
CA HIS A 246 -3.07 -20.56 -9.02
C HIS A 246 -2.64 -21.85 -9.73
N ASN A 247 -3.07 -22.06 -10.98
CA ASN A 247 -2.76 -23.22 -11.80
C ASN A 247 -2.92 -24.59 -11.08
N GLY A 248 -3.95 -24.69 -10.22
CA GLY A 248 -4.23 -25.90 -9.45
C GLY A 248 -3.40 -26.09 -8.18
N LYS A 249 -2.40 -25.22 -7.93
CA LYS A 249 -1.58 -25.22 -6.71
C LYS A 249 -2.13 -24.24 -5.68
N TYR A 250 -1.86 -24.50 -4.41
CA TYR A 250 -2.27 -23.72 -3.25
C TYR A 250 -1.06 -23.03 -2.64
N TYR A 251 -1.16 -21.72 -2.43
CA TYR A 251 -0.09 -20.85 -1.96
C TYR A 251 -0.49 -20.30 -0.60
N LEU A 252 0.05 -20.91 0.47
CA LEU A 252 -0.16 -20.44 1.84
C LEU A 252 0.92 -19.43 2.19
N GLN A 253 0.52 -18.17 2.29
CA GLN A 253 1.35 -17.02 2.63
C GLN A 253 1.41 -16.85 4.15
N TYR A 254 2.47 -16.19 4.65
CA TYR A 254 2.67 -15.89 6.07
C TYR A 254 3.58 -14.69 6.25
N GLY A 255 3.36 -13.93 7.33
CA GLY A 255 4.19 -12.80 7.75
C GLY A 255 5.25 -13.20 8.78
N ALA A 256 6.44 -12.65 8.69
CA ALA A 256 7.54 -12.75 9.67
C ALA A 256 8.51 -11.57 9.49
N PRO A 257 9.41 -11.26 10.45
CA PRO A 257 9.53 -11.86 11.81
C PRO A 257 8.71 -11.12 12.88
N GLY A 258 8.17 -9.95 12.57
CA GLY A 258 7.41 -9.12 13.48
C GLY A 258 7.08 -7.77 12.86
N THR A 259 5.89 -7.30 13.10
CA THR A 259 5.25 -6.17 12.43
C THR A 259 5.88 -4.80 12.70
N GLU A 260 6.72 -4.69 13.73
CA GLU A 260 7.42 -3.46 14.12
C GLU A 260 8.72 -3.19 13.34
N PHE A 261 9.22 -4.17 12.58
CA PHE A 261 10.51 -4.08 11.91
C PHE A 261 10.40 -3.65 10.45
N SER A 262 11.42 -2.95 9.98
CA SER A 262 11.55 -2.56 8.56
C SER A 262 11.69 -3.78 7.63
N GLY A 263 12.18 -4.90 8.14
CA GLY A 263 12.31 -6.17 7.44
C GLY A 263 11.07 -7.06 7.46
N TYR A 264 9.93 -6.59 8.02
CA TYR A 264 8.69 -7.33 8.01
C TYR A 264 8.25 -7.67 6.59
N ALA A 265 8.01 -8.93 6.32
CA ALA A 265 7.84 -9.46 4.97
C ALA A 265 6.84 -10.61 4.92
N ASP A 266 6.39 -10.96 3.71
CA ASP A 266 5.60 -12.17 3.49
C ASP A 266 6.39 -13.22 2.72
N GLY A 267 6.40 -14.44 3.27
CA GLY A 267 6.82 -15.66 2.61
C GLY A 267 5.63 -16.48 2.12
N VAL A 268 5.91 -17.53 1.37
CA VAL A 268 4.90 -18.43 0.84
C VAL A 268 5.39 -19.86 0.77
N TYR A 269 4.51 -20.77 1.15
CA TYR A 269 4.67 -22.22 0.95
C TYR A 269 3.64 -22.71 -0.07
N VAL A 270 4.02 -23.67 -0.88
CA VAL A 270 3.21 -24.17 -2.01
C VAL A 270 2.88 -25.64 -1.85
N SER A 271 1.64 -26.03 -2.16
CA SER A 271 1.17 -27.43 -2.11
C SER A 271 0.21 -27.74 -3.26
N GLU A 272 0.10 -29.01 -3.62
CA GLU A 272 -0.90 -29.52 -4.56
C GLU A 272 -2.31 -29.69 -3.92
N LYS A 273 -2.41 -29.54 -2.60
CA LYS A 273 -3.65 -29.67 -1.86
C LYS A 273 -3.75 -28.64 -0.72
N PRO A 274 -4.95 -28.18 -0.38
CA PRO A 274 -5.13 -27.08 0.56
C PRO A 274 -4.75 -27.40 2.01
N MET A 275 -4.64 -28.69 2.38
CA MET A 275 -4.37 -29.16 3.73
C MET A 275 -3.29 -30.23 3.80
N ASP A 276 -2.41 -30.31 2.79
CA ASP A 276 -1.34 -31.32 2.72
C ASP A 276 0.04 -30.70 2.97
N LEU A 277 1.11 -31.40 2.60
CA LEU A 277 2.48 -30.95 2.79
C LEU A 277 2.77 -29.72 1.93
N PHE A 278 3.06 -28.63 2.58
CA PHE A 278 3.50 -27.39 1.98
C PHE A 278 5.03 -27.37 1.83
N LYS A 279 5.53 -26.84 0.72
CA LYS A 279 6.96 -26.66 0.43
C LYS A 279 7.29 -25.19 0.36
N TYR A 280 8.35 -24.79 1.01
CA TYR A 280 8.89 -23.43 0.96
C TYR A 280 9.20 -23.04 -0.50
N GLN A 281 8.71 -21.88 -0.92
CA GLN A 281 9.00 -21.35 -2.25
C GLN A 281 10.42 -20.80 -2.30
N ASN A 282 11.17 -21.16 -3.31
CA ASN A 282 12.60 -20.82 -3.40
C ASN A 282 12.91 -19.31 -3.40
N HIS A 283 12.02 -18.47 -3.90
CA HIS A 283 12.21 -17.03 -4.02
C HIS A 283 11.50 -16.24 -2.91
N ASN A 284 11.47 -16.76 -1.70
CA ASN A 284 11.03 -16.04 -0.50
C ASN A 284 12.12 -15.10 0.05
N PRO A 285 11.71 -14.03 0.77
CA PRO A 285 10.33 -13.57 0.89
C PRO A 285 9.81 -13.03 -0.45
N PHE A 286 8.54 -13.29 -0.77
CA PHE A 286 7.99 -12.84 -2.05
C PHE A 286 7.53 -11.38 -2.00
N SER A 287 7.18 -10.86 -0.82
CA SER A 287 6.87 -9.46 -0.55
C SER A 287 7.83 -8.91 0.49
N TYR A 288 8.70 -7.98 0.08
CA TYR A 288 9.78 -7.48 0.93
C TYR A 288 10.18 -6.06 0.54
N LYS A 289 10.16 -5.13 1.51
CA LYS A 289 10.56 -3.74 1.29
C LYS A 289 11.29 -3.18 2.52
N PRO A 290 12.56 -3.54 2.73
CA PRO A 290 13.31 -3.12 3.93
C PRO A 290 13.86 -1.70 3.87
N GLY A 291 13.78 -1.03 2.73
CA GLY A 291 14.35 0.31 2.49
C GLY A 291 13.41 1.24 1.74
N GLY A 292 13.84 2.48 1.54
CA GLY A 292 13.06 3.56 0.95
C GLY A 292 12.30 4.38 2.00
N PHE A 293 11.35 5.20 1.57
CA PHE A 293 10.56 6.08 2.41
C PHE A 293 9.68 5.30 3.40
N ALA A 294 8.89 4.36 2.90
CA ALA A 294 8.02 3.50 3.69
C ALA A 294 8.52 2.05 3.60
N ARG A 295 8.64 1.38 4.75
CA ARG A 295 9.30 0.08 4.90
C ARG A 295 8.33 -0.97 5.44
N GLY A 296 8.67 -2.24 5.27
CA GLY A 296 7.83 -3.38 5.61
C GLY A 296 6.89 -3.74 4.45
N ALA A 297 6.55 -5.00 4.33
CA ALA A 297 5.61 -5.51 3.34
C ALA A 297 5.06 -6.87 3.77
N GLY A 298 4.75 -7.03 5.07
CA GLY A 298 4.31 -8.27 5.69
C GLY A 298 2.86 -8.25 6.16
N HIS A 299 2.34 -9.39 6.56
CA HIS A 299 0.97 -9.69 6.93
C HIS A 299 -0.01 -9.04 5.96
N GLY A 300 0.04 -9.51 4.74
CA GLY A 300 -0.75 -8.99 3.64
C GLY A 300 -1.70 -10.01 3.05
N SER A 301 -2.43 -9.59 2.02
CA SER A 301 -3.27 -10.46 1.21
C SER A 301 -3.01 -10.26 -0.28
N THR A 302 -3.10 -11.35 -1.04
CA THR A 302 -2.92 -11.34 -2.49
C THR A 302 -4.25 -11.57 -3.18
N PHE A 303 -4.61 -10.70 -4.12
CA PHE A 303 -5.90 -10.74 -4.80
C PHE A 303 -5.78 -10.40 -6.29
N GLN A 304 -6.81 -10.71 -7.06
CA GLN A 304 -6.92 -10.28 -8.44
C GLN A 304 -7.87 -9.10 -8.59
N ASP A 305 -7.48 -8.14 -9.43
CA ASP A 305 -8.37 -7.07 -9.83
C ASP A 305 -9.42 -7.53 -10.86
N ASN A 306 -10.33 -6.63 -11.25
CA ASN A 306 -11.40 -6.89 -12.22
C ASN A 306 -10.89 -7.25 -13.63
N LYS A 307 -9.58 -7.16 -13.86
CA LYS A 307 -8.91 -7.45 -15.14
C LYS A 307 -8.00 -8.67 -15.06
N GLY A 308 -7.98 -9.33 -13.88
CA GLY A 308 -7.18 -10.52 -13.64
C GLY A 308 -5.72 -10.25 -13.28
N GLN A 309 -5.32 -8.97 -13.06
CA GLN A 309 -4.00 -8.65 -12.55
C GLN A 309 -3.91 -8.98 -11.06
N TRP A 310 -2.82 -9.60 -10.66
CA TRP A 310 -2.50 -9.85 -9.27
C TRP A 310 -1.94 -8.62 -8.57
N TRP A 311 -2.36 -8.44 -7.35
CA TRP A 311 -1.93 -7.39 -6.42
C TRP A 311 -1.67 -8.00 -5.06
N HIS A 312 -0.75 -7.38 -4.34
CA HIS A 312 -0.52 -7.67 -2.92
C HIS A 312 -0.73 -6.39 -2.11
N VAL A 313 -1.52 -6.47 -1.04
CA VAL A 313 -1.68 -5.41 -0.05
C VAL A 313 -1.04 -5.85 1.23
N SER A 314 -0.27 -4.99 1.89
CA SER A 314 0.49 -5.37 3.09
C SER A 314 0.65 -4.23 4.09
N THR A 315 1.14 -4.56 5.27
CA THR A 315 1.46 -3.64 6.36
C THR A 315 2.78 -2.93 6.11
N LEU A 316 2.78 -1.60 6.27
CA LEU A 316 3.97 -0.75 6.34
C LEU A 316 4.25 -0.34 7.78
N ALA A 317 5.48 -0.56 8.25
CA ALA A 317 5.93 -0.14 9.58
C ALA A 317 6.33 1.34 9.57
N ILE A 318 5.59 2.17 10.28
CA ILE A 318 5.90 3.59 10.49
C ILE A 318 6.76 3.75 11.74
N SER A 319 6.31 3.20 12.86
CA SER A 319 7.04 3.10 14.15
C SER A 319 7.72 4.40 14.60
N VAL A 320 7.04 5.54 14.49
CA VAL A 320 7.55 6.85 14.93
C VAL A 320 7.44 7.00 16.43
N LYS A 321 6.22 6.82 16.97
CA LYS A 321 5.90 6.99 18.38
C LYS A 321 5.54 5.67 19.06
N ASN A 322 5.18 4.67 18.30
CA ASN A 322 4.81 3.35 18.79
C ASN A 322 5.17 2.27 17.77
N ASN A 323 5.61 1.11 18.22
CA ASN A 323 5.96 -0.03 17.36
C ASN A 323 4.81 -0.50 16.48
N PHE A 324 3.56 -0.29 16.92
CA PHE A 324 2.35 -0.65 16.18
C PHE A 324 1.77 0.52 15.37
N GLU A 325 2.52 1.58 15.16
CA GLU A 325 2.16 2.65 14.24
C GLU A 325 2.46 2.21 12.81
N ARG A 326 1.43 1.79 12.09
CA ARG A 326 1.51 1.12 10.80
C ARG A 326 0.56 1.76 9.78
N ARG A 327 0.81 1.50 8.49
CA ARG A 327 0.00 1.95 7.35
C ARG A 327 -0.17 0.81 6.35
N ILE A 328 -0.83 1.07 5.24
CA ILE A 328 -1.07 0.11 4.16
C ILE A 328 -0.28 0.49 2.91
N GLY A 329 0.37 -0.52 2.33
CA GLY A 329 0.96 -0.46 0.99
C GLY A 329 0.27 -1.42 0.03
N ILE A 330 0.19 -1.05 -1.25
CA ILE A 330 -0.32 -1.89 -2.34
C ILE A 330 0.78 -2.02 -3.39
N TRP A 331 1.01 -3.25 -3.86
CA TRP A 331 2.06 -3.58 -4.81
C TRP A 331 1.53 -4.44 -5.96
N PRO A 332 2.07 -4.26 -7.18
CA PRO A 332 1.86 -5.25 -8.24
C PRO A 332 2.46 -6.59 -7.83
N ALA A 333 1.71 -7.66 -8.07
CA ALA A 333 2.15 -9.03 -7.83
C ALA A 333 1.86 -9.91 -9.07
N GLY A 334 2.40 -11.11 -9.10
CA GLY A 334 2.18 -12.03 -10.21
C GLY A 334 2.82 -13.37 -10.00
N PHE A 335 2.69 -14.20 -11.02
CA PHE A 335 3.35 -15.49 -11.13
C PHE A 335 4.24 -15.49 -12.38
N ASP A 336 5.42 -16.06 -12.24
CA ASP A 336 6.27 -16.28 -13.39
C ASP A 336 5.92 -17.59 -14.15
N GLU A 337 6.72 -17.95 -15.14
CA GLU A 337 6.52 -19.15 -15.97
C GLU A 337 6.68 -20.48 -15.22
N ASP A 338 7.33 -20.45 -14.04
CA ASP A 338 7.53 -21.61 -13.15
C ASP A 338 6.50 -21.63 -12.00
N ASP A 339 5.44 -20.80 -12.08
CA ASP A 339 4.43 -20.62 -11.03
C ASP A 339 5.01 -20.05 -9.70
N VAL A 340 6.12 -19.30 -9.77
CA VAL A 340 6.67 -18.61 -8.60
C VAL A 340 5.88 -17.33 -8.35
N LEU A 341 5.27 -17.21 -7.15
CA LEU A 341 4.64 -15.96 -6.71
C LEU A 341 5.72 -14.93 -6.40
N TYR A 342 5.58 -13.74 -6.96
CA TYR A 342 6.44 -12.58 -6.65
C TYR A 342 5.61 -11.30 -6.45
N CYS A 343 6.21 -10.33 -5.75
CA CYS A 343 5.65 -9.00 -5.54
C CYS A 343 6.70 -7.95 -5.91
N ASN A 344 6.34 -6.99 -6.76
CA ASN A 344 7.28 -5.95 -7.18
C ASN A 344 7.21 -4.75 -6.22
N THR A 345 8.15 -4.68 -5.29
CA THR A 345 8.31 -3.58 -4.33
C THR A 345 9.36 -2.54 -4.72
N ALA A 346 10.08 -2.75 -5.84
CA ALA A 346 11.04 -1.78 -6.38
C ALA A 346 10.31 -0.49 -6.77
N TYR A 347 10.80 0.66 -6.33
CA TYR A 347 10.12 1.96 -6.43
C TYR A 347 8.68 1.95 -5.90
N GLY A 348 8.34 1.01 -5.01
CA GLY A 348 6.98 0.79 -4.55
C GLY A 348 6.40 1.92 -3.68
N ASP A 349 7.22 2.86 -3.23
CA ASP A 349 6.85 4.11 -2.57
C ASP A 349 6.98 5.36 -3.49
N TYR A 350 7.12 5.15 -4.79
CA TYR A 350 7.04 6.16 -5.85
C TYR A 350 5.71 6.07 -6.58
N PRO A 351 5.32 7.11 -7.35
CA PRO A 351 4.09 7.06 -8.14
C PRO A 351 4.05 5.87 -9.10
N ALA A 352 2.96 5.12 -9.04
CA ALA A 352 2.75 3.93 -9.84
C ALA A 352 1.38 3.95 -10.51
N PHE A 353 1.28 3.43 -11.73
CA PHE A 353 0.01 3.29 -12.44
C PHE A 353 -0.83 2.15 -11.83
N ILE A 354 -2.12 2.38 -11.71
CA ILE A 354 -3.06 1.26 -11.63
C ILE A 354 -3.19 0.70 -13.06
N PRO A 355 -2.78 -0.55 -13.30
CA PRO A 355 -2.74 -1.09 -14.64
C PRO A 355 -4.09 -1.09 -15.34
N GLN A 356 -4.11 -0.51 -16.54
CA GLN A 356 -5.21 -0.71 -17.47
C GLN A 356 -4.77 -1.79 -18.46
N PHE A 357 -5.22 -3.04 -18.27
CA PHE A 357 -4.88 -4.11 -19.19
C PHE A 357 -5.47 -3.87 -20.56
N ASN A 358 -4.60 -3.83 -21.58
CA ASN A 358 -4.95 -4.26 -22.90
C ASN A 358 -4.91 -5.79 -22.92
N THR A 359 -6.08 -6.40 -23.11
CA THR A 359 -6.25 -7.84 -23.29
C THR A 359 -5.41 -8.30 -24.47
N GLY A 360 -4.25 -8.90 -24.24
CA GLY A 360 -3.42 -9.48 -25.30
C GLY A 360 -1.91 -9.51 -25.06
N GLU A 361 -1.38 -8.76 -24.13
CA GLU A 361 0.04 -8.89 -23.76
C GLU A 361 0.19 -9.98 -22.70
N LYS A 362 1.00 -10.97 -23.01
CA LYS A 362 1.39 -12.01 -22.05
C LYS A 362 2.07 -11.35 -20.86
N LEU A 363 1.58 -11.62 -19.65
CA LEU A 363 2.10 -11.17 -18.35
C LEU A 363 3.48 -11.79 -17.99
N ASN A 364 4.36 -11.98 -18.97
CA ASN A 364 5.66 -12.64 -18.80
C ASN A 364 6.80 -11.68 -18.43
N GLN A 365 6.48 -10.45 -18.06
CA GLN A 365 7.50 -9.53 -17.54
C GLN A 365 7.12 -9.15 -16.12
N MET A 366 8.09 -9.18 -15.23
CA MET A 366 7.96 -8.63 -13.88
C MET A 366 7.39 -7.22 -14.01
N PHE A 367 6.08 -7.14 -13.81
CA PHE A 367 5.30 -5.95 -14.12
C PHE A 367 5.75 -4.79 -13.25
N SER A 368 6.27 -3.74 -13.88
CA SER A 368 6.58 -2.49 -13.19
C SER A 368 5.48 -1.47 -13.47
N ALA A 369 4.74 -1.12 -12.43
CA ALA A 369 3.75 -0.04 -12.49
C ALA A 369 4.40 1.35 -12.35
N PHE A 370 5.70 1.43 -12.10
CA PHE A 370 6.42 2.66 -11.86
C PHE A 370 6.29 3.64 -13.03
N THR A 371 5.94 4.89 -12.74
CA THR A 371 5.69 5.93 -13.75
C THR A 371 6.96 6.47 -14.40
N GLY A 372 8.12 6.26 -13.81
CA GLY A 372 9.37 6.93 -14.15
C GLY A 372 9.44 8.38 -13.62
N TRP A 373 8.49 8.82 -12.79
CA TRP A 373 8.56 10.14 -12.13
C TRP A 373 9.43 10.03 -10.90
N MET A 374 10.57 10.74 -10.95
CA MET A 374 11.56 10.71 -9.89
C MET A 374 11.20 11.69 -8.77
N LEU A 375 11.75 11.47 -7.58
CA LEU A 375 11.69 12.42 -6.48
C LEU A 375 12.62 13.60 -6.78
N LEU A 376 12.06 14.81 -6.77
CA LEU A 376 12.76 16.03 -7.17
C LEU A 376 13.40 16.77 -5.99
N ASN A 377 13.02 16.43 -4.76
CA ASN A 377 13.36 17.24 -3.59
C ASN A 377 14.05 16.46 -2.46
N TYR A 378 14.67 15.30 -2.76
CA TYR A 378 15.48 14.59 -1.76
C TYR A 378 16.61 15.47 -1.23
N GLN A 379 16.64 15.68 0.11
CA GLN A 379 17.60 16.54 0.83
C GLN A 379 17.76 17.97 0.27
N LYS A 380 16.79 18.46 -0.51
CA LYS A 380 16.79 19.84 -1.03
C LYS A 380 16.48 20.86 0.07
N PRO A 381 16.86 22.14 -0.12
CA PRO A 381 16.61 23.18 0.86
C PRO A 381 15.13 23.35 1.20
N VAL A 382 14.84 23.45 2.49
CA VAL A 382 13.49 23.65 3.03
C VAL A 382 13.45 24.92 3.88
N GLN A 383 12.39 25.70 3.71
CA GLN A 383 12.05 26.83 4.57
C GLN A 383 10.65 26.61 5.16
N VAL A 384 10.42 27.11 6.36
CA VAL A 384 9.19 26.90 7.12
C VAL A 384 8.78 28.15 7.85
N SER A 385 7.49 28.24 8.21
CA SER A 385 6.94 29.35 9.03
C SER A 385 7.47 29.34 10.45
N SER A 386 7.56 28.16 11.06
CA SER A 386 8.03 27.95 12.43
C SER A 386 8.58 26.54 12.62
N THR A 387 9.25 26.26 13.74
CA THR A 387 9.78 24.91 14.03
C THR A 387 9.63 24.62 15.53
N LEU A 388 8.99 23.51 15.85
CA LEU A 388 8.98 22.92 17.18
C LEU A 388 10.35 22.33 17.50
N GLY A 389 10.89 22.60 18.69
CA GLY A 389 12.22 22.14 19.08
C GLY A 389 12.41 20.62 18.90
N GLY A 390 13.49 20.20 18.26
CA GLY A 390 13.79 18.79 17.94
C GLY A 390 13.27 18.30 16.58
N TYR A 391 12.26 18.94 15.97
CA TYR A 391 11.60 18.49 14.73
C TYR A 391 12.06 19.34 13.54
N LYS A 392 13.23 19.05 13.02
CA LYS A 392 13.94 19.88 12.03
C LYS A 392 13.26 19.90 10.65
N PRO A 393 13.31 21.03 9.91
CA PRO A 393 12.67 21.14 8.59
C PRO A 393 13.14 20.10 7.56
N ASN A 394 14.43 19.73 7.58
CA ASN A 394 14.99 18.75 6.64
C ASN A 394 14.45 17.32 6.84
N PHE A 395 13.86 17.00 7.97
CA PHE A 395 13.18 15.71 8.20
C PHE A 395 11.93 15.54 7.31
N ALA A 396 11.43 16.59 6.71
CA ALA A 396 10.33 16.50 5.75
C ALA A 396 10.77 16.09 4.33
N VAL A 397 12.08 15.97 4.05
CA VAL A 397 12.64 15.68 2.72
C VAL A 397 13.82 14.71 2.78
N ASP A 398 13.96 13.92 3.83
CA ASP A 398 15.07 12.98 4.05
C ASP A 398 14.78 11.54 3.64
N GLU A 399 13.55 11.28 3.14
CA GLU A 399 13.07 9.94 2.72
C GLU A 399 13.10 8.89 3.84
N ASP A 400 12.84 9.34 5.08
CA ASP A 400 12.60 8.47 6.21
C ASP A 400 11.26 8.82 6.89
N ILE A 401 10.24 8.01 6.71
CA ILE A 401 8.91 8.22 7.27
C ILE A 401 8.91 8.23 8.82
N LYS A 402 9.97 7.72 9.45
CA LYS A 402 10.15 7.70 10.92
C LYS A 402 10.59 9.04 11.48
N THR A 403 11.03 9.97 10.66
CA THR A 403 11.40 11.34 11.04
C THR A 403 10.36 12.34 10.53
N TYR A 404 10.25 13.51 11.15
CA TYR A 404 9.34 14.53 10.68
C TYR A 404 9.69 15.94 11.18
N TRP A 405 9.32 16.93 10.38
CA TRP A 405 9.26 18.33 10.82
C TRP A 405 7.91 18.62 11.47
N SER A 406 7.90 19.50 12.48
CA SER A 406 6.68 20.07 13.08
C SER A 406 6.79 21.57 13.22
N ALA A 407 5.75 22.29 12.79
CA ALA A 407 5.52 23.67 13.17
C ALA A 407 5.24 23.78 14.68
N GLN A 408 5.33 24.99 15.24
CA GLN A 408 4.98 25.23 16.64
C GLN A 408 3.49 25.08 16.91
N THR A 409 2.64 25.29 15.89
CA THR A 409 1.19 25.24 16.01
C THR A 409 0.54 24.40 14.90
N GLY A 410 -0.75 24.09 15.06
CA GLY A 410 -1.62 23.56 13.99
C GLY A 410 -2.47 24.65 13.34
N GLY A 411 -2.21 25.93 13.64
CA GLY A 411 -2.99 27.08 13.18
C GLY A 411 -2.90 27.31 11.67
N ALA A 412 -3.90 28.01 11.13
CA ALA A 412 -3.88 28.45 9.74
C ALA A 412 -2.69 29.41 9.50
N GLY A 413 -2.07 29.29 8.32
CA GLY A 413 -0.93 30.10 7.93
C GLY A 413 0.44 29.52 8.28
N GLU A 414 0.53 28.39 8.98
CA GLU A 414 1.77 27.61 9.04
C GLU A 414 2.07 27.04 7.64
N TRP A 415 3.35 27.00 7.25
CA TRP A 415 3.74 26.55 5.92
C TRP A 415 5.12 25.90 5.89
N ILE A 416 5.32 25.07 4.87
CA ILE A 416 6.60 24.50 4.47
C ILE A 416 6.79 24.69 2.97
N GLN A 417 8.01 25.05 2.56
CA GLN A 417 8.38 25.11 1.14
C GLN A 417 9.71 24.41 0.88
N THR A 418 9.83 23.81 -0.30
CA THR A 418 11.06 23.19 -0.79
C THR A 418 11.53 23.89 -2.07
N ASP A 419 12.85 24.05 -2.22
CA ASP A 419 13.52 24.51 -3.44
C ASP A 419 14.04 23.27 -4.19
N LEU A 420 13.53 22.99 -5.37
CA LEU A 420 13.95 21.86 -6.21
C LEU A 420 15.37 22.03 -6.78
N GLY A 421 15.97 23.24 -6.61
CA GLY A 421 17.29 23.60 -7.10
C GLY A 421 17.27 24.21 -8.50
N GLU A 422 16.40 23.72 -9.37
CA GLU A 422 16.16 24.20 -10.71
C GLU A 422 14.69 24.11 -11.09
N VAL A 423 14.28 24.76 -12.18
CA VAL A 423 12.94 24.57 -12.74
C VAL A 423 12.85 23.13 -13.23
N SER A 424 11.83 22.41 -12.79
CA SER A 424 11.61 20.99 -13.10
C SER A 424 10.17 20.76 -13.51
N THR A 425 9.92 19.72 -14.29
CA THR A 425 8.58 19.29 -14.68
C THR A 425 7.96 18.47 -13.55
N VAL A 426 7.04 19.05 -12.78
CA VAL A 426 6.33 18.40 -11.67
C VAL A 426 5.07 17.71 -12.18
N HIS A 427 4.93 16.42 -11.89
CA HIS A 427 3.78 15.57 -12.25
C HIS A 427 2.86 15.26 -11.07
N ALA A 428 3.43 15.08 -9.88
CA ALA A 428 2.66 14.73 -8.69
C ALA A 428 3.31 15.27 -7.41
N ILE A 429 2.50 15.42 -6.36
CA ILE A 429 2.93 15.84 -5.02
C ILE A 429 2.32 14.90 -4.01
N GLN A 430 3.13 14.42 -3.05
CA GLN A 430 2.64 13.68 -1.89
C GLN A 430 2.97 14.43 -0.60
N ILE A 431 1.96 14.56 0.27
CA ILE A 431 2.07 15.17 1.59
C ILE A 431 1.78 14.08 2.61
N ASN A 432 2.78 13.70 3.39
CA ASN A 432 2.64 12.72 4.45
C ASN A 432 2.65 13.47 5.79
N TYR A 433 1.49 13.53 6.45
CA TYR A 433 1.34 14.22 7.73
C TYR A 433 1.80 13.32 8.87
N ALA A 434 2.44 13.93 9.89
CA ALA A 434 2.75 13.30 11.15
C ALA A 434 1.73 13.74 12.22
N ASP A 435 1.45 12.86 13.19
CA ASP A 435 0.42 13.07 14.22
C ASP A 435 1.01 13.73 15.49
N GLN A 436 1.72 14.87 15.32
CA GLN A 436 2.32 15.60 16.46
C GLN A 436 1.24 16.22 17.34
N ASP A 437 1.25 15.86 18.64
CA ASP A 437 0.29 16.32 19.65
C ASP A 437 -1.18 16.11 19.25
N ALA A 438 -1.46 15.00 18.60
CA ALA A 438 -2.83 14.62 18.27
C ALA A 438 -3.61 14.27 19.55
N GLU A 439 -4.84 14.78 19.67
CA GLU A 439 -5.72 14.57 20.83
C GLU A 439 -6.97 13.73 20.50
N PHE A 440 -7.16 13.38 19.24
CA PHE A 440 -8.33 12.67 18.77
C PHE A 440 -8.18 11.14 18.90
N ILE A 441 -9.31 10.43 19.09
CA ILE A 441 -9.40 8.96 19.11
C ILE A 441 -10.52 8.52 18.17
N GLY A 442 -10.30 7.45 17.38
CA GLY A 442 -11.27 6.85 16.48
C GLY A 442 -11.37 7.60 15.16
N LYS A 443 -12.58 7.66 14.62
CA LYS A 443 -12.92 8.33 13.36
C LYS A 443 -14.05 9.33 13.55
N SER A 444 -14.07 10.38 12.73
CA SER A 444 -15.18 11.34 12.69
C SER A 444 -15.16 12.09 11.36
N LEU A 445 -16.34 12.43 10.86
CA LEU A 445 -16.49 13.31 9.70
C LEU A 445 -15.97 14.74 9.92
N ASN A 446 -15.68 15.12 11.17
CA ASN A 446 -15.10 16.42 11.50
C ASN A 446 -13.57 16.43 11.51
N VAL A 447 -12.95 15.29 11.25
CA VAL A 447 -11.50 15.10 11.14
C VAL A 447 -11.11 15.21 9.66
N TYR A 448 -10.50 16.31 9.26
CA TYR A 448 -10.10 16.56 7.88
C TYR A 448 -8.99 17.60 7.79
N HIS A 449 -8.17 17.49 6.75
CA HIS A 449 -7.12 18.45 6.41
C HIS A 449 -7.63 19.51 5.44
N GLN A 450 -7.25 20.78 5.64
CA GLN A 450 -7.41 21.83 4.65
C GLN A 450 -6.08 22.53 4.42
N TYR A 451 -5.72 22.73 3.16
CA TYR A 451 -4.43 23.30 2.78
C TYR A 451 -4.49 23.94 1.39
N LYS A 452 -3.43 24.68 1.06
CA LYS A 452 -3.18 25.21 -0.28
C LYS A 452 -1.78 24.81 -0.73
N ILE A 453 -1.62 24.55 -2.01
CA ILE A 453 -0.32 24.33 -2.64
C ILE A 453 -0.04 25.47 -3.59
N TRP A 454 1.14 26.06 -3.43
CA TRP A 454 1.62 27.16 -4.23
C TRP A 454 2.86 26.74 -4.99
N LYS A 455 3.05 27.30 -6.20
CA LYS A 455 4.27 27.17 -6.99
C LYS A 455 4.93 28.52 -7.25
N SER A 456 6.26 28.50 -7.47
CA SER A 456 7.03 29.70 -7.81
C SER A 456 8.30 29.31 -8.57
N ASP A 457 8.77 30.19 -9.47
CA ASP A 457 10.04 30.02 -10.19
C ASP A 457 11.19 30.79 -9.53
N ASP A 458 10.88 31.82 -8.71
CA ASP A 458 11.84 32.73 -8.08
C ASP A 458 11.80 32.72 -6.54
N GLY A 459 10.88 31.94 -5.93
CA GLY A 459 10.66 31.88 -4.49
C GLY A 459 10.04 33.15 -3.89
N LYS A 460 9.65 34.12 -4.71
CA LYS A 460 9.09 35.42 -4.28
C LYS A 460 7.67 35.63 -4.78
N LYS A 461 7.41 35.33 -6.05
CA LYS A 461 6.09 35.42 -6.67
C LYS A 461 5.45 34.04 -6.66
N TRP A 462 4.35 33.91 -5.93
CA TRP A 462 3.65 32.65 -5.73
C TRP A 462 2.35 32.61 -6.53
N THR A 463 2.11 31.52 -7.20
CA THR A 463 0.86 31.20 -7.91
C THR A 463 0.20 30.03 -7.24
N LEU A 464 -1.09 30.14 -6.97
CA LEU A 464 -1.88 29.03 -6.42
C LEU A 464 -1.92 27.89 -7.44
N LEU A 465 -1.46 26.72 -7.05
CA LEU A 465 -1.47 25.52 -7.88
C LEU A 465 -2.68 24.63 -7.54
N ILE A 466 -2.94 24.43 -6.24
CA ILE A 466 -4.04 23.58 -5.75
C ILE A 466 -4.69 24.28 -4.56
N ASP A 467 -6.01 24.36 -4.55
CA ASP A 467 -6.81 24.84 -3.42
C ASP A 467 -7.63 23.68 -2.83
N ARG A 468 -7.28 23.28 -1.61
CA ARG A 468 -8.00 22.30 -0.79
C ARG A 468 -8.56 22.94 0.49
N SER A 469 -8.77 24.27 0.49
CA SER A 469 -9.31 24.99 1.65
C SER A 469 -10.76 24.63 2.00
N GLN A 470 -11.45 23.91 1.12
CA GLN A 470 -12.81 23.42 1.32
C GLN A 470 -12.87 21.89 1.45
N ASN A 471 -11.72 21.21 1.56
CA ASN A 471 -11.69 19.76 1.73
C ASN A 471 -12.37 19.35 3.05
N GLN A 472 -13.14 18.26 3.00
CA GLN A 472 -13.87 17.69 4.14
C GLN A 472 -13.51 16.22 4.38
N THR A 473 -12.38 15.77 3.85
CA THR A 473 -11.87 14.41 4.02
C THR A 473 -10.56 14.40 4.78
N ASP A 474 -10.33 13.37 5.57
CA ASP A 474 -9.05 13.11 6.21
C ASP A 474 -8.09 12.50 5.17
N VAL A 475 -6.93 13.11 4.98
CA VAL A 475 -5.99 12.75 3.92
C VAL A 475 -4.55 12.72 4.48
N PRO A 476 -4.25 11.75 5.34
CA PRO A 476 -2.96 11.68 6.04
C PRO A 476 -1.76 11.44 5.13
N HIS A 477 -1.98 10.84 3.97
CA HIS A 477 -0.97 10.58 2.93
C HIS A 477 -1.47 11.12 1.59
N GLU A 478 -1.81 12.40 1.56
CA GLU A 478 -2.40 13.05 0.38
C GLU A 478 -1.48 12.91 -0.83
N TYR A 479 -1.94 12.19 -1.84
CA TYR A 479 -1.26 12.06 -3.11
C TYR A 479 -2.08 12.73 -4.21
N ILE A 480 -1.45 13.66 -4.93
CA ILE A 480 -2.09 14.48 -5.96
C ILE A 480 -1.33 14.32 -7.26
N GLU A 481 -1.93 13.62 -8.21
CA GLU A 481 -1.52 13.65 -9.61
C GLU A 481 -2.04 14.94 -10.25
N LEU A 482 -1.16 15.73 -10.85
CA LEU A 482 -1.55 16.96 -11.54
C LEU A 482 -2.22 16.60 -12.87
N GLU A 483 -3.34 17.25 -13.20
CA GLU A 483 -4.02 17.06 -14.49
C GLU A 483 -3.10 17.32 -15.69
N LYS A 484 -2.21 18.30 -15.55
CA LYS A 484 -1.13 18.62 -16.47
C LYS A 484 0.13 18.87 -15.68
N PRO A 485 1.28 18.36 -16.12
CA PRO A 485 2.55 18.69 -15.51
C PRO A 485 2.80 20.21 -15.52
N VAL A 486 3.49 20.70 -14.50
CA VAL A 486 3.83 22.13 -14.40
C VAL A 486 5.33 22.31 -14.26
N GLU A 487 5.85 23.32 -14.94
CA GLU A 487 7.22 23.78 -14.75
C GLU A 487 7.25 24.69 -13.52
N THR A 488 8.15 24.40 -12.57
CA THR A 488 8.38 25.23 -11.39
C THR A 488 9.65 24.83 -10.65
N ARG A 489 10.23 25.75 -9.88
CA ARG A 489 11.37 25.50 -9.00
C ARG A 489 10.98 25.33 -7.53
N TYR A 490 9.93 25.99 -7.07
CA TYR A 490 9.52 25.97 -5.66
C TYR A 490 8.11 25.44 -5.51
N ILE A 491 7.93 24.59 -4.50
CA ILE A 491 6.62 24.12 -4.04
C ILE A 491 6.45 24.52 -2.57
N LYS A 492 5.30 25.11 -2.22
CA LYS A 492 4.95 25.49 -0.85
C LYS A 492 3.59 24.92 -0.47
N ILE A 493 3.51 24.29 0.70
CA ILE A 493 2.27 23.84 1.33
C ILE A 493 1.94 24.82 2.45
N GLU A 494 0.74 25.38 2.41
CA GLU A 494 0.20 26.27 3.42
C GLU A 494 -0.96 25.59 4.13
N ASN A 495 -0.86 25.45 5.45
CA ASN A 495 -1.92 24.89 6.28
C ASN A 495 -3.09 25.87 6.42
N VAL A 496 -4.31 25.39 6.21
CA VAL A 496 -5.56 26.09 6.52
C VAL A 496 -6.21 25.48 7.76
N LYS A 497 -6.21 24.14 7.86
CA LYS A 497 -6.75 23.40 9.02
C LYS A 497 -6.08 22.04 9.17
N MET A 498 -5.57 21.76 10.35
CA MET A 498 -5.22 20.42 10.79
C MET A 498 -6.43 19.73 11.43
N PRO A 499 -6.60 18.42 11.25
CA PRO A 499 -7.65 17.67 11.94
C PRO A 499 -7.51 17.74 13.47
N THR A 500 -6.28 17.66 13.97
CA THR A 500 -5.89 17.75 15.39
C THR A 500 -4.39 18.01 15.48
N GLY A 501 -3.91 18.43 16.65
CA GLY A 501 -2.48 18.61 16.92
C GLY A 501 -1.81 19.72 16.11
N LYS A 502 -0.55 19.52 15.75
CA LYS A 502 0.30 20.49 15.06
C LYS A 502 0.42 20.22 13.58
N PHE A 503 0.78 21.25 12.79
CA PHE A 503 1.14 21.07 11.38
C PHE A 503 2.52 20.41 11.31
N ALA A 504 2.51 19.11 11.04
CA ALA A 504 3.71 18.27 11.02
C ALA A 504 3.75 17.37 9.79
N ILE A 505 4.91 17.26 9.17
CA ILE A 505 5.13 16.56 7.90
C ILE A 505 6.31 15.59 8.04
N CYS A 506 6.07 14.29 7.82
CA CYS A 506 7.11 13.27 7.71
C CYS A 506 7.60 13.03 6.27
N GLY A 507 6.91 13.57 5.27
CA GLY A 507 7.35 13.52 3.89
C GLY A 507 6.60 14.52 3.02
N LEU A 508 7.28 15.58 2.59
CA LEU A 508 6.87 16.41 1.46
C LEU A 508 7.62 15.91 0.24
N ARG A 509 6.93 15.20 -0.64
CA ARG A 509 7.54 14.51 -1.77
C ARG A 509 7.00 15.09 -3.08
N VAL A 510 7.89 15.62 -3.92
CA VAL A 510 7.55 16.23 -5.21
C VAL A 510 8.10 15.31 -6.31
N PHE A 511 7.23 14.80 -7.18
CA PHE A 511 7.59 13.84 -8.21
C PHE A 511 7.49 14.42 -9.61
N GLY A 512 8.46 14.05 -10.46
CA GLY A 512 8.49 14.52 -11.83
C GLY A 512 9.80 14.20 -12.53
N LYS A 513 10.29 15.15 -13.33
CA LYS A 513 11.57 15.07 -14.04
C LYS A 513 12.32 16.38 -13.93
N ALA A 514 13.56 16.33 -13.47
CA ALA A 514 14.51 17.40 -13.61
C ALA A 514 15.13 17.38 -15.04
N HIS A 515 15.87 18.43 -15.39
CA HIS A 515 16.39 18.61 -16.75
C HIS A 515 17.90 18.37 -16.88
N GLY A 516 18.50 17.75 -15.87
CA GLY A 516 19.92 17.38 -15.87
C GLY A 516 20.19 15.99 -16.47
N THR A 517 21.25 15.34 -16.01
CA THR A 517 21.69 14.02 -16.47
C THR A 517 21.32 12.93 -15.48
N VAL A 518 20.96 11.76 -16.01
CA VAL A 518 20.81 10.55 -15.18
C VAL A 518 22.17 10.13 -14.63
N PRO A 519 22.23 9.41 -13.49
CA PRO A 519 23.48 8.91 -12.96
C PRO A 519 24.18 7.95 -13.92
N ASN A 520 25.50 7.90 -13.89
CA ASN A 520 26.24 6.86 -14.55
C ASN A 520 25.96 5.50 -13.91
N GLU A 521 26.22 4.42 -14.66
CA GLU A 521 26.16 3.04 -14.17
C GLU A 521 27.05 2.88 -12.93
N VAL A 522 26.57 2.13 -11.93
CA VAL A 522 27.29 1.88 -10.68
C VAL A 522 28.54 1.06 -10.94
N GLN A 523 29.68 1.54 -10.44
CA GLN A 523 30.98 0.88 -10.60
C GLN A 523 31.39 0.12 -9.34
N ASN A 524 32.21 -0.93 -9.52
CA ASN A 524 32.81 -1.72 -8.44
C ASN A 524 31.77 -2.31 -7.46
N PHE A 525 30.62 -2.73 -8.01
CA PHE A 525 29.62 -3.43 -7.20
C PHE A 525 30.09 -4.82 -6.85
N VAL A 526 30.11 -5.14 -5.56
CA VAL A 526 30.50 -6.44 -5.01
C VAL A 526 29.52 -6.90 -3.94
N ALA A 527 29.32 -8.21 -3.87
CA ALA A 527 28.53 -8.87 -2.85
C ALA A 527 29.31 -10.04 -2.24
N PHE A 528 29.37 -10.13 -0.94
CA PHE A 528 30.08 -11.24 -0.26
C PHE A 528 29.41 -11.61 1.05
N ARG A 529 29.30 -12.92 1.30
CA ARG A 529 28.76 -13.47 2.55
C ARG A 529 29.71 -13.15 3.69
N SER A 530 29.30 -12.26 4.56
CA SER A 530 30.09 -11.92 5.75
C SER A 530 29.22 -11.19 6.76
N ASP A 531 29.21 -11.69 7.98
CA ASP A 531 28.82 -10.94 9.16
C ASP A 531 30.12 -10.58 9.92
N PRO A 532 30.51 -9.30 10.02
CA PRO A 532 31.73 -8.91 10.72
C PRO A 532 31.72 -9.27 12.22
N ASN A 533 30.53 -9.45 12.80
CA ASN A 533 30.34 -9.83 14.19
C ASN A 533 30.28 -11.36 14.38
N LYS A 534 30.08 -12.13 13.31
CA LYS A 534 29.93 -13.58 13.31
C LYS A 534 30.59 -14.16 12.07
N PRO A 535 31.95 -14.30 12.07
CA PRO A 535 32.65 -14.88 10.94
C PRO A 535 32.05 -16.23 10.53
N GLY A 536 31.75 -16.42 9.25
CA GLY A 536 31.12 -17.62 8.73
C GLY A 536 29.58 -17.61 8.78
N GLU A 537 28.93 -16.56 9.27
CA GLU A 537 27.49 -16.40 9.15
C GLU A 537 27.11 -16.21 7.66
N ARG A 538 26.27 -17.11 7.13
CA ARG A 538 25.90 -17.16 5.72
C ARG A 538 24.47 -16.66 5.45
N ARG A 539 23.71 -16.25 6.48
CA ARG A 539 22.37 -15.63 6.31
C ARG A 539 22.46 -14.14 6.05
N SER A 540 23.67 -13.60 5.91
CA SER A 540 23.91 -12.19 5.62
C SER A 540 24.98 -11.99 4.56
N ALA A 541 24.92 -10.83 3.89
CA ALA A 541 25.91 -10.40 2.91
C ALA A 541 26.14 -8.89 3.00
N TRP A 542 27.41 -8.50 2.83
CA TRP A 542 27.78 -7.13 2.54
C TRP A 542 27.65 -6.86 1.05
N LEU A 543 26.94 -5.79 0.72
CA LEU A 543 26.81 -5.23 -0.61
C LEU A 543 27.55 -3.89 -0.60
N LYS A 544 28.54 -3.71 -1.46
CA LYS A 544 29.35 -2.48 -1.52
C LYS A 544 29.56 -2.05 -2.96
N TRP A 545 29.61 -0.75 -3.17
CA TRP A 545 29.85 -0.16 -4.49
C TRP A 545 30.61 1.16 -4.39
N GLN A 546 31.11 1.65 -5.50
CA GLN A 546 31.73 2.96 -5.55
C GLN A 546 30.66 4.04 -5.40
N GLN A 547 30.90 5.01 -4.51
CA GLN A 547 30.02 6.16 -4.34
C GLN A 547 29.89 6.91 -5.67
N ASN A 548 28.66 7.12 -6.11
CA ASN A 548 28.35 7.97 -7.27
C ASN A 548 27.84 9.32 -6.75
N SER A 549 28.59 10.40 -7.00
CA SER A 549 28.24 11.75 -6.53
C SER A 549 27.02 12.36 -7.23
N GLU A 550 26.58 11.75 -8.35
CA GLU A 550 25.40 12.19 -9.11
C GLU A 550 24.12 11.45 -8.66
N ALA A 551 24.23 10.43 -7.80
CA ALA A 551 23.12 9.63 -7.35
C ALA A 551 22.53 10.14 -6.04
N ASP A 552 21.21 10.25 -5.97
CA ASP A 552 20.44 10.44 -4.74
C ASP A 552 20.32 9.12 -3.96
N GLY A 553 20.24 8.01 -4.69
CA GLY A 553 20.13 6.67 -4.12
C GLY A 553 20.34 5.54 -5.13
N TYR A 554 20.12 4.34 -4.66
CA TYR A 554 20.34 3.09 -5.38
C TYR A 554 19.19 2.11 -5.14
N VAL A 555 18.92 1.27 -6.13
CA VAL A 555 18.09 0.08 -5.95
C VAL A 555 18.93 -1.15 -6.22
N VAL A 556 19.06 -2.00 -5.22
CA VAL A 556 19.68 -3.32 -5.35
C VAL A 556 18.59 -4.34 -5.58
N TYR A 557 18.71 -5.10 -6.65
CA TYR A 557 17.87 -6.26 -6.96
C TYR A 557 18.59 -7.52 -6.56
N PHE A 558 17.84 -8.52 -6.06
CA PHE A 558 18.45 -9.78 -5.67
C PHE A 558 17.50 -10.96 -5.85
N GLY A 559 18.07 -12.14 -5.96
CA GLY A 559 17.34 -13.39 -6.07
C GLY A 559 18.27 -14.60 -6.09
N LYS A 560 17.70 -15.80 -6.21
CA LYS A 560 18.45 -17.07 -6.22
C LYS A 560 18.80 -17.56 -7.63
N SER A 561 18.44 -16.80 -8.65
CA SER A 561 18.81 -17.04 -10.07
C SER A 561 19.12 -15.70 -10.72
N PRO A 562 20.10 -15.60 -11.63
CA PRO A 562 20.43 -14.34 -12.29
C PRO A 562 19.28 -13.76 -13.14
N GLU A 563 18.33 -14.60 -13.58
CA GLU A 563 17.15 -14.20 -14.35
C GLU A 563 15.97 -13.83 -13.48
N LYS A 564 15.98 -14.19 -12.16
CA LYS A 564 14.87 -14.03 -11.22
C LYS A 564 15.29 -13.20 -10.00
N LEU A 565 15.55 -11.91 -10.22
CA LEU A 565 15.92 -10.95 -9.17
C LEU A 565 14.67 -10.25 -8.64
N TYR A 566 13.80 -10.98 -7.93
CA TYR A 566 12.48 -10.49 -7.49
C TYR A 566 12.55 -9.61 -6.24
N GLY A 567 13.53 -9.83 -5.37
CA GLY A 567 13.76 -8.98 -4.20
C GLY A 567 14.36 -7.64 -4.58
N SER A 568 14.01 -6.59 -3.83
CA SER A 568 14.58 -5.25 -4.03
C SER A 568 14.85 -4.53 -2.72
N ILE A 569 15.90 -3.71 -2.70
CA ILE A 569 16.31 -2.88 -1.57
C ILE A 569 16.64 -1.49 -2.09
N MET A 570 15.89 -0.48 -1.62
CA MET A 570 16.19 0.93 -1.93
C MET A 570 17.08 1.53 -0.86
N VAL A 571 18.18 2.16 -1.26
CA VAL A 571 19.19 2.74 -0.36
C VAL A 571 19.43 4.19 -0.74
N TYR A 572 19.25 5.11 0.20
CA TYR A 572 19.57 6.54 0.04
C TYR A 572 20.90 6.91 0.69
N GLY A 573 21.66 7.76 0.04
CA GLY A 573 22.82 8.46 0.61
C GLY A 573 23.98 7.59 1.11
N LYS A 574 23.99 6.29 0.80
CA LYS A 574 25.03 5.33 1.20
C LYS A 574 25.55 4.57 -0.01
N ASN A 575 26.76 4.03 0.11
CA ASN A 575 27.39 3.19 -0.90
C ASN A 575 27.65 1.75 -0.40
N GLU A 576 26.91 1.34 0.61
CA GLU A 576 26.90 -0.02 1.14
C GLU A 576 25.56 -0.38 1.78
N TYR A 577 25.26 -1.66 1.80
CA TYR A 577 24.12 -2.21 2.52
C TYR A 577 24.48 -3.58 3.10
N PHE A 578 24.10 -3.82 4.35
CA PHE A 578 24.24 -5.11 4.99
C PHE A 578 22.90 -5.84 4.93
N ASN A 579 22.78 -6.78 4.01
CA ASN A 579 21.59 -7.61 3.86
C ASN A 579 21.64 -8.78 4.83
N THR A 580 20.70 -8.86 5.74
CA THR A 580 20.64 -9.87 6.81
C THR A 580 19.56 -10.94 6.57
N GLY A 581 18.81 -10.82 5.49
CA GLY A 581 17.63 -11.64 5.20
C GLY A 581 17.86 -12.77 4.19
N LEU A 582 19.08 -13.30 4.04
CA LEU A 582 19.38 -14.34 3.07
C LEU A 582 19.20 -15.75 3.67
N ASP A 583 18.93 -16.73 2.82
CA ASP A 583 18.91 -18.14 3.21
C ASP A 583 20.32 -18.71 3.34
N LEU A 584 20.53 -19.57 4.34
CA LEU A 584 21.84 -20.06 4.77
C LEU A 584 22.61 -20.79 3.67
N ASN A 585 21.92 -21.64 2.92
CA ASN A 585 22.54 -22.61 2.01
C ASN A 585 22.45 -22.22 0.52
N ASP A 586 21.82 -21.10 0.22
CA ASP A 586 21.55 -20.72 -1.15
C ASP A 586 22.59 -19.75 -1.71
N THR A 587 22.86 -19.86 -3.00
CA THR A 587 23.58 -18.85 -3.77
C THR A 587 22.63 -17.71 -4.11
N TYR A 588 23.10 -16.48 -3.98
CA TYR A 588 22.35 -15.30 -4.39
C TYR A 588 23.04 -14.55 -5.54
N TYR A 589 22.22 -13.87 -6.30
CA TYR A 589 22.63 -12.99 -7.39
C TYR A 589 22.12 -11.59 -7.11
N PHE A 590 22.97 -10.60 -7.35
CA PHE A 590 22.67 -9.19 -7.09
C PHE A 590 22.94 -8.34 -8.32
N GLN A 591 22.14 -7.30 -8.50
CA GLN A 591 22.32 -6.28 -9.52
C GLN A 591 21.94 -4.94 -8.92
N ILE A 592 22.55 -3.84 -9.34
CA ILE A 592 22.32 -2.51 -8.78
C ILE A 592 22.13 -1.48 -9.87
N GLU A 593 21.26 -0.49 -9.62
CA GLU A 593 21.13 0.73 -10.41
C GLU A 593 21.15 1.94 -9.50
N ALA A 594 21.62 3.08 -10.00
CA ALA A 594 21.59 4.37 -9.34
C ALA A 594 20.43 5.21 -9.86
N PHE A 595 19.90 6.12 -9.05
CA PHE A 595 18.87 7.06 -9.47
C PHE A 595 19.09 8.46 -8.89
N ASN A 596 18.54 9.48 -9.58
CA ASN A 596 18.42 10.85 -9.12
C ASN A 596 17.15 11.51 -9.68
N ALA A 597 16.97 12.80 -9.47
CA ALA A 597 15.83 13.58 -9.96
C ALA A 597 15.66 13.55 -11.51
N ASN A 598 16.68 13.16 -12.28
CA ASN A 598 16.64 13.12 -13.74
C ASN A 598 16.28 11.73 -14.30
N GLY A 599 16.41 10.66 -13.48
CA GLY A 599 16.07 9.31 -13.89
C GLY A 599 16.96 8.23 -13.26
N ILE A 600 17.02 7.07 -13.92
CA ILE A 600 17.65 5.84 -13.44
C ILE A 600 18.80 5.48 -14.40
N SER A 601 19.92 5.03 -13.84
CA SER A 601 21.07 4.53 -14.60
C SER A 601 20.77 3.18 -15.27
N LYS A 602 21.68 2.72 -16.11
CA LYS A 602 21.74 1.29 -16.45
C LYS A 602 22.05 0.48 -15.21
N ARG A 603 21.53 -0.76 -15.18
CA ARG A 603 21.91 -1.74 -14.15
C ARG A 603 23.34 -2.22 -14.36
N SER A 604 24.03 -2.51 -13.28
CA SER A 604 25.34 -3.17 -13.30
C SER A 604 25.25 -4.58 -13.89
N GLU A 605 26.40 -5.19 -14.15
CA GLU A 605 26.45 -6.65 -14.33
C GLU A 605 25.95 -7.37 -13.08
N VAL A 606 25.44 -8.61 -13.28
CA VAL A 606 24.97 -9.45 -12.17
C VAL A 606 26.17 -9.99 -11.39
N VAL A 607 26.15 -9.81 -10.08
CA VAL A 607 27.17 -10.28 -9.15
C VAL A 607 26.67 -11.51 -8.41
N LYS A 608 27.43 -12.61 -8.44
CA LYS A 608 27.16 -13.83 -7.69
C LYS A 608 27.72 -13.73 -6.27
N CYS A 609 26.98 -14.23 -5.28
CA CYS A 609 27.34 -14.29 -3.87
C CYS A 609 27.07 -15.70 -3.32
N ASP A 610 28.11 -16.48 -3.14
CA ASP A 610 28.08 -17.87 -2.64
C ASP A 610 28.16 -17.95 -1.12
#